data_69aadd77ab5ba4dce33bbd4b2217485e
#
_entry.id   69aadd77ab5ba4dce33bbd4b2217485e
#
_cell.length_a   1.000
_cell.length_b   1.000
_cell.length_c   1.000
_cell.angle_alpha   90.00
_cell.angle_beta   90.00
_cell.angle_gamma   90.00
#
_symmetry.space_group_name_H-M   'P 1'
#
loop_
_entity.id
_entity.type
_entity.pdbx_description
1 polymer ?
#
loop_
_entity_poly.entity_id
_entity_poly.type
_entity_poly.pdbx_seq_one_letter_code
_entity_poly.pdbx_strand_id
1 'polypeptide(L)'
;MPATRDGKMWRSQFYYKDWQGVSHKKNKRGFRTKAEAEQWERDFLQQQQRNLDINFENFVQIYYEDMEHRLRENTMRTKKFIIDLKIIPYFKNKKMNEIKASDVRAWQNALMKKGYSQTYLKTVNNQLSAIFNYAVKYYDLRDNPCRKAGSIGKSHAGERQFWTKQEFKQFLVTVEDKPEARMAFLLLYWTGMRIGELLALTYNDIDLEKRTISINKSYQRLDGRDIITPPKTPKSKRIVTIPPFLAEELREYMSHLYGIMADERMFRFTKSYMEHEIIR
;
A
#
# COMPACT_ATOMS: atom_id res chain seq x y z
N MET A 1 14.89 25.53 32.62
CA MET A 1 15.75 26.27 33.60
C MET A 1 14.91 27.29 34.30
N PRO A 2 15.17 27.64 35.57
CA PRO A 2 14.38 28.65 36.24
C PRO A 2 14.52 30.03 35.56
N ALA A 3 13.42 30.76 35.43
CA ALA A 3 13.45 32.12 34.91
C ALA A 3 14.39 33.01 35.75
N THR A 4 15.16 33.87 35.10
CA THR A 4 16.16 34.73 35.73
C THR A 4 15.72 36.19 35.72
N ARG A 5 16.15 36.96 36.73
CA ARG A 5 15.84 38.38 36.83
C ARG A 5 16.64 39.20 35.82
N ASP A 6 15.99 40.13 35.15
CA ASP A 6 16.57 41.01 34.15
C ASP A 6 16.13 42.46 34.46
N GLY A 7 16.88 43.12 35.36
CA GLY A 7 16.52 44.39 35.91
C GLY A 7 15.23 44.32 36.79
N LYS A 8 14.22 45.11 36.44
CA LYS A 8 12.90 45.12 37.10
C LYS A 8 11.95 44.04 36.58
N MET A 9 12.35 43.30 35.52
CA MET A 9 11.55 42.31 34.82
C MET A 9 12.16 40.93 34.95
N TRP A 10 11.49 39.91 34.40
CA TRP A 10 11.97 38.54 34.33
C TRP A 10 12.21 38.15 32.89
N ARG A 11 13.15 37.23 32.69
CA ARG A 11 13.40 36.58 31.38
C ARG A 11 13.38 35.06 31.53
N SER A 12 12.89 34.40 30.50
CA SER A 12 13.04 32.95 30.30
C SER A 12 14.05 32.69 29.20
N GLN A 13 15.04 31.83 29.48
CA GLN A 13 16.07 31.40 28.54
C GLN A 13 16.31 29.91 28.74
N PHE A 14 16.09 29.14 27.71
CA PHE A 14 16.24 27.69 27.76
C PHE A 14 16.69 27.13 26.40
N TYR A 15 17.14 25.86 26.43
CA TYR A 15 17.42 25.08 25.22
C TYR A 15 16.29 24.09 25.00
N TYR A 16 15.91 23.89 23.75
CA TYR A 16 15.01 22.84 23.34
C TYR A 16 15.61 22.11 22.15
N LYS A 17 15.25 20.84 21.97
CA LYS A 17 15.62 20.05 20.80
C LYS A 17 14.48 20.14 19.80
N ASP A 18 14.82 20.34 18.53
CA ASP A 18 13.88 20.16 17.45
C ASP A 18 13.63 18.67 17.17
N TRP A 19 12.80 18.38 16.19
CA TRP A 19 12.47 17.02 15.77
C TRP A 19 13.69 16.24 15.21
N GLN A 20 14.74 16.91 14.78
CA GLN A 20 16.01 16.28 14.35
C GLN A 20 16.96 16.04 15.55
N GLY A 21 16.57 16.43 16.76
CA GLY A 21 17.44 16.35 17.93
C GLY A 21 18.44 17.51 18.03
N VAL A 22 18.42 18.47 17.11
CA VAL A 22 19.30 19.64 17.11
C VAL A 22 18.87 20.58 18.24
N SER A 23 19.83 21.03 19.04
CA SER A 23 19.59 21.90 20.18
C SER A 23 19.52 23.37 19.75
N HIS A 24 18.40 24.02 20.05
CA HIS A 24 18.16 25.44 19.83
C HIS A 24 18.04 26.22 21.13
N LYS A 25 18.52 27.44 21.13
CA LYS A 25 18.40 28.37 22.29
C LYS A 25 17.23 29.33 22.06
N LYS A 26 16.32 29.41 23.03
CA LYS A 26 15.23 30.40 23.04
C LYS A 26 15.41 31.37 24.22
N ASN A 27 15.18 32.64 23.97
CA ASN A 27 15.27 33.69 24.98
C ASN A 27 14.12 34.68 24.77
N LYS A 28 13.35 35.00 25.84
CA LYS A 28 12.33 36.04 25.84
C LYS A 28 12.43 36.79 27.15
N ARG A 29 12.34 38.13 27.06
CA ARG A 29 12.47 39.08 28.16
C ARG A 29 11.15 39.83 28.36
N GLY A 30 11.01 40.56 29.47
CA GLY A 30 9.92 41.48 29.68
C GLY A 30 8.70 40.89 30.40
N PHE A 31 8.86 39.79 31.12
CA PHE A 31 7.79 39.25 31.96
C PHE A 31 7.71 40.00 33.28
N ARG A 32 6.50 40.26 33.76
CA ARG A 32 6.26 40.99 35.03
C ARG A 32 6.59 40.13 36.23
N THR A 33 6.33 38.82 36.14
CA THR A 33 6.56 37.88 37.24
C THR A 33 7.37 36.69 36.78
N LYS A 34 8.01 36.00 37.75
CA LYS A 34 8.72 34.74 37.52
C LYS A 34 7.77 33.65 37.00
N ALA A 35 6.58 33.57 37.59
CA ALA A 35 5.58 32.58 37.21
C ALA A 35 5.13 32.76 35.76
N GLU A 36 4.96 34.00 35.28
CA GLU A 36 4.61 34.29 33.88
C GLU A 36 5.72 33.84 32.91
N ALA A 37 6.99 34.04 33.24
CA ALA A 37 8.10 33.61 32.46
C ALA A 37 8.24 32.08 32.40
N GLU A 38 8.02 31.39 33.51
CA GLU A 38 8.03 29.93 33.61
C GLU A 38 6.80 29.30 32.91
N GLN A 39 5.65 29.93 32.99
CA GLN A 39 4.45 29.48 32.25
C GLN A 39 4.66 29.60 30.75
N TRP A 40 5.22 30.72 30.28
CA TRP A 40 5.56 30.89 28.88
C TRP A 40 6.57 29.84 28.40
N GLU A 41 7.55 29.44 29.20
CA GLU A 41 8.49 28.37 28.87
C GLU A 41 7.75 27.04 28.71
N ARG A 42 6.88 26.68 29.66
CA ARG A 42 6.07 25.46 29.59
C ARG A 42 5.18 25.44 28.35
N ASP A 43 4.47 26.54 28.09
CA ASP A 43 3.60 26.66 26.92
C ASP A 43 4.38 26.57 25.61
N PHE A 44 5.55 27.19 25.56
CA PHE A 44 6.44 27.07 24.37
C PHE A 44 6.93 25.65 24.15
N LEU A 45 7.43 24.97 25.19
CA LEU A 45 7.89 23.59 25.08
C LEU A 45 6.74 22.65 24.71
N GLN A 46 5.56 22.86 25.27
CA GLN A 46 4.37 22.10 24.93
C GLN A 46 3.91 22.35 23.47
N GLN A 47 4.01 23.60 23.00
CA GLN A 47 3.75 23.94 21.60
C GLN A 47 4.79 23.35 20.66
N GLN A 48 6.07 23.33 21.03
CA GLN A 48 7.13 22.72 20.22
C GLN A 48 6.99 21.19 20.12
N GLN A 49 6.60 20.54 21.20
CA GLN A 49 6.27 19.10 21.18
C GLN A 49 5.04 18.79 20.29
N ARG A 50 4.14 19.76 20.09
CA ARG A 50 2.93 19.65 19.26
C ARG A 50 3.09 20.18 17.84
N ASN A 51 4.19 20.86 17.53
CA ASN A 51 4.40 21.44 16.20
C ASN A 51 5.25 20.52 15.36
N LEU A 52 4.60 19.85 14.38
CA LEU A 52 5.24 19.18 13.26
C LEU A 52 5.87 20.21 12.29
N ASP A 53 6.88 20.93 12.78
CA ASP A 53 7.68 21.89 12.00
C ASP A 53 8.73 21.16 11.14
N ILE A 54 8.31 20.05 10.55
CA ILE A 54 9.08 19.17 9.67
C ILE A 54 8.54 19.25 8.24
N ASN A 55 9.42 19.25 7.27
CA ASN A 55 9.01 19.17 5.87
C ASN A 55 8.30 17.83 5.59
N PHE A 56 7.30 17.88 4.71
CA PHE A 56 6.49 16.72 4.34
C PHE A 56 7.34 15.54 3.89
N GLU A 57 8.38 15.78 3.06
CA GLU A 57 9.28 14.73 2.57
C GLU A 57 9.99 14.00 3.71
N ASN A 58 10.54 14.74 4.68
CA ASN A 58 11.22 14.14 5.84
C ASN A 58 10.25 13.39 6.74
N PHE A 59 9.02 13.91 6.91
CA PHE A 59 7.99 13.19 7.66
C PHE A 59 7.56 11.89 6.98
N VAL A 60 7.53 11.87 5.65
CA VAL A 60 7.25 10.65 4.90
C VAL A 60 8.31 9.57 5.12
N GLN A 61 9.59 9.93 5.31
CA GLN A 61 10.63 8.96 5.66
C GLN A 61 10.36 8.30 7.02
N ILE A 62 10.02 9.09 8.03
CA ILE A 62 9.61 8.56 9.35
C ILE A 62 8.41 7.61 9.22
N TYR A 63 7.42 8.02 8.42
CA TYR A 63 6.25 7.19 8.13
C TYR A 63 6.64 5.87 7.43
N TYR A 64 7.59 5.88 6.50
CA TYR A 64 8.06 4.68 5.82
C TYR A 64 8.77 3.73 6.77
N GLU A 65 9.66 4.23 7.62
CA GLU A 65 10.42 3.43 8.60
C GLU A 65 9.47 2.66 9.54
N ASP A 66 8.43 3.32 10.09
CA ASP A 66 7.45 2.64 10.95
C ASP A 66 6.58 1.65 10.16
N MET A 67 6.14 2.01 8.95
CA MET A 67 5.25 1.18 8.13
C MET A 67 5.94 -0.06 7.56
N GLU A 68 7.25 -0.03 7.33
CA GLU A 68 8.03 -1.16 6.80
C GLU A 68 7.96 -2.40 7.71
N HIS A 69 7.91 -2.19 9.03
CA HIS A 69 7.76 -3.27 10.02
C HIS A 69 6.30 -3.78 10.17
N ARG A 70 5.31 -3.06 9.65
CA ARG A 70 3.88 -3.35 9.84
C ARG A 70 3.19 -3.84 8.59
N LEU A 71 3.74 -3.57 7.41
CA LEU A 71 3.12 -3.87 6.13
C LEU A 71 3.86 -4.99 5.40
N ARG A 72 3.13 -5.76 4.61
CA ARG A 72 3.76 -6.71 3.69
C ARG A 72 4.57 -5.96 2.63
N GLU A 73 5.70 -6.53 2.21
CA GLU A 73 6.63 -5.96 1.23
C GLU A 73 5.93 -5.37 0.00
N ASN A 74 5.04 -6.13 -0.65
CA ASN A 74 4.31 -5.65 -1.82
C ASN A 74 3.39 -4.45 -1.53
N THR A 75 2.78 -4.40 -0.34
CA THR A 75 1.96 -3.26 0.07
C THR A 75 2.81 -2.02 0.28
N MET A 76 3.96 -2.20 0.94
CA MET A 76 4.90 -1.10 1.17
C MET A 76 5.48 -0.56 -0.12
N ARG A 77 5.87 -1.44 -1.06
CA ARG A 77 6.35 -1.06 -2.38
C ARG A 77 5.33 -0.23 -3.16
N THR A 78 4.08 -0.71 -3.24
CA THR A 78 2.99 0.03 -3.93
C THR A 78 2.75 1.37 -3.28
N LYS A 79 2.77 1.43 -1.95
CA LYS A 79 2.61 2.66 -1.18
C LYS A 79 3.74 3.65 -1.47
N LYS A 80 5.01 3.23 -1.38
CA LYS A 80 6.20 4.04 -1.72
C LYS A 80 6.07 4.58 -3.15
N PHE A 81 5.81 3.72 -4.12
CA PHE A 81 5.66 4.11 -5.53
C PHE A 81 4.61 5.22 -5.75
N ILE A 82 3.44 5.10 -5.13
CA ILE A 82 2.38 6.11 -5.26
C ILE A 82 2.79 7.41 -4.57
N ILE A 83 3.32 7.34 -3.37
CA ILE A 83 3.68 8.52 -2.58
C ILE A 83 4.81 9.28 -3.24
N ASP A 84 5.88 8.59 -3.66
CA ASP A 84 7.07 9.20 -4.27
C ASP A 84 6.74 9.87 -5.61
N LEU A 85 5.89 9.25 -6.43
CA LEU A 85 5.58 9.79 -7.77
C LEU A 85 4.43 10.79 -7.80
N LYS A 86 3.49 10.75 -6.86
CA LYS A 86 2.25 11.52 -6.96
C LYS A 86 2.04 12.52 -5.82
N ILE A 87 2.71 12.34 -4.69
CA ILE A 87 2.47 13.14 -3.49
C ILE A 87 3.70 13.98 -3.14
N ILE A 88 4.87 13.36 -2.94
CA ILE A 88 6.11 14.06 -2.59
C ILE A 88 6.41 15.22 -3.55
N PRO A 89 6.34 15.10 -4.88
CA PRO A 89 6.69 16.20 -5.79
C PRO A 89 5.88 17.48 -5.57
N TYR A 90 4.68 17.35 -4.99
CA TYR A 90 3.82 18.50 -4.72
C TYR A 90 4.02 19.10 -3.32
N PHE A 91 4.25 18.26 -2.30
CA PHE A 91 4.24 18.68 -0.91
C PHE A 91 5.63 18.75 -0.26
N LYS A 92 6.70 18.23 -0.87
CA LYS A 92 8.02 18.01 -0.26
C LYS A 92 8.57 19.17 0.54
N ASN A 93 8.42 20.41 0.05
CA ASN A 93 8.99 21.61 0.65
C ASN A 93 8.03 22.28 1.65
N LYS A 94 6.80 21.80 1.81
CA LYS A 94 5.82 22.34 2.75
C LYS A 94 6.00 21.68 4.11
N LYS A 95 5.87 22.47 5.17
CA LYS A 95 5.86 21.92 6.53
C LYS A 95 4.53 21.23 6.82
N MET A 96 4.57 20.13 7.56
CA MET A 96 3.40 19.31 7.86
C MET A 96 2.26 20.12 8.52
N ASN A 97 2.60 21.02 9.45
CA ASN A 97 1.65 21.88 10.16
C ASN A 97 1.10 23.04 9.31
N GLU A 98 1.72 23.36 8.17
CA GLU A 98 1.31 24.47 7.29
C GLU A 98 0.40 23.99 6.14
N ILE A 99 0.34 22.68 5.86
CA ILE A 99 -0.47 22.13 4.79
C ILE A 99 -1.96 22.25 5.16
N LYS A 100 -2.68 23.05 4.38
CA LYS A 100 -4.12 23.32 4.56
C LYS A 100 -4.99 22.51 3.59
N ALA A 101 -6.27 22.46 3.87
CA ALA A 101 -7.25 21.83 2.98
C ALA A 101 -7.26 22.46 1.57
N SER A 102 -6.95 23.76 1.45
CA SER A 102 -6.78 24.43 0.15
C SER A 102 -5.63 23.87 -0.66
N ASP A 103 -4.50 23.54 -0.03
CA ASP A 103 -3.35 22.93 -0.70
C ASP A 103 -3.69 21.52 -1.21
N VAL A 104 -4.40 20.75 -0.37
CA VAL A 104 -4.88 19.42 -0.74
C VAL A 104 -5.83 19.51 -1.94
N ARG A 105 -6.78 20.44 -1.94
CA ARG A 105 -7.70 20.64 -3.07
C ARG A 105 -6.98 21.06 -4.35
N ALA A 106 -6.00 21.95 -4.26
CA ALA A 106 -5.20 22.34 -5.41
C ALA A 106 -4.45 21.14 -6.02
N TRP A 107 -3.84 20.30 -5.18
CA TRP A 107 -3.20 19.05 -5.59
C TRP A 107 -4.20 18.05 -6.21
N GLN A 108 -5.37 17.87 -5.60
CA GLN A 108 -6.44 17.01 -6.13
C GLN A 108 -6.87 17.47 -7.52
N ASN A 109 -7.07 18.78 -7.72
CA ASN A 109 -7.44 19.35 -9.02
C ASN A 109 -6.35 19.10 -10.09
N ALA A 110 -5.07 19.22 -9.69
CA ALA A 110 -3.95 18.92 -10.58
C ALA A 110 -3.90 17.43 -10.97
N LEU A 111 -4.22 16.51 -10.04
CA LEU A 111 -4.31 15.08 -10.33
C LEU A 111 -5.47 14.74 -11.27
N MET A 112 -6.66 15.33 -11.04
CA MET A 112 -7.84 15.08 -11.87
C MET A 112 -7.64 15.49 -13.32
N LYS A 113 -6.89 16.57 -13.58
CA LYS A 113 -6.54 17.02 -14.95
C LYS A 113 -5.66 16.02 -15.71
N LYS A 114 -5.02 15.04 -15.02
CA LYS A 114 -4.14 14.04 -15.67
C LYS A 114 -4.88 12.84 -16.27
N GLY A 115 -6.22 12.80 -16.20
CA GLY A 115 -7.03 11.75 -16.81
C GLY A 115 -6.92 10.36 -16.15
N TYR A 116 -6.46 10.27 -14.91
CA TYR A 116 -6.40 9.00 -14.18
C TYR A 116 -7.80 8.41 -13.91
N SER A 117 -7.89 7.09 -13.83
CA SER A 117 -9.13 6.41 -13.48
C SER A 117 -9.63 6.84 -12.09
N GLN A 118 -10.96 6.81 -11.90
CA GLN A 118 -11.60 7.22 -10.66
C GLN A 118 -11.12 6.41 -9.44
N THR A 119 -10.89 5.11 -9.63
CA THR A 119 -10.38 4.22 -8.58
C THR A 119 -8.91 4.50 -8.24
N TYR A 120 -8.10 4.87 -9.23
CA TYR A 120 -6.72 5.26 -9.00
C TYR A 120 -6.62 6.61 -8.26
N LEU A 121 -7.41 7.61 -8.67
CA LEU A 121 -7.50 8.89 -7.96
C LEU A 121 -7.86 8.69 -6.48
N LYS A 122 -8.83 7.82 -6.21
CA LYS A 122 -9.21 7.46 -4.83
C LYS A 122 -8.05 6.82 -4.07
N THR A 123 -7.33 5.90 -4.72
CA THR A 123 -6.19 5.22 -4.13
C THR A 123 -5.08 6.21 -3.76
N VAL A 124 -4.72 7.11 -4.68
CA VAL A 124 -3.69 8.14 -4.44
C VAL A 124 -4.10 9.08 -3.31
N ASN A 125 -5.36 9.54 -3.31
CA ASN A 125 -5.90 10.39 -2.24
C ASN A 125 -5.86 9.70 -0.86
N ASN A 126 -6.16 8.41 -0.82
CA ASN A 126 -6.11 7.63 0.42
C ASN A 126 -4.68 7.52 0.98
N GLN A 127 -3.63 7.47 0.12
CA GLN A 127 -2.25 7.47 0.61
C GLN A 127 -1.89 8.77 1.31
N LEU A 128 -2.25 9.93 0.74
CA LEU A 128 -2.04 11.22 1.41
C LEU A 128 -2.78 11.30 2.74
N SER A 129 -4.06 10.90 2.74
CA SER A 129 -4.88 10.88 3.96
C SER A 129 -4.31 9.95 5.05
N ALA A 130 -3.70 8.82 4.66
CA ALA A 130 -3.06 7.90 5.59
C ALA A 130 -1.84 8.51 6.28
N ILE A 131 -1.00 9.27 5.55
CA ILE A 131 0.14 10.00 6.13
C ILE A 131 -0.34 11.02 7.17
N PHE A 132 -1.36 11.83 6.83
CA PHE A 132 -1.91 12.80 7.78
C PHE A 132 -2.63 12.15 8.96
N ASN A 133 -3.34 11.05 8.78
CA ASN A 133 -3.92 10.30 9.89
C ASN A 133 -2.84 9.75 10.84
N TYR A 134 -1.70 9.31 10.30
CA TYR A 134 -0.56 8.87 11.08
C TYR A 134 0.03 10.04 11.88
N ALA A 135 0.18 11.22 11.27
CA ALA A 135 0.64 12.43 11.93
C ALA A 135 -0.30 12.86 13.06
N VAL A 136 -1.63 12.82 12.84
CA VAL A 136 -2.64 13.12 13.86
C VAL A 136 -2.57 12.13 15.03
N LYS A 137 -2.38 10.83 14.72
CA LYS A 137 -2.44 9.79 15.74
C LYS A 137 -1.19 9.71 16.61
N TYR A 138 -0.01 9.95 16.04
CA TYR A 138 1.26 9.66 16.71
C TYR A 138 2.16 10.90 16.91
N TYR A 139 1.87 12.01 16.24
CA TYR A 139 2.70 13.22 16.25
C TYR A 139 1.92 14.49 16.57
N ASP A 140 0.73 14.36 17.18
CA ASP A 140 -0.09 15.47 17.67
C ASP A 140 -0.42 16.54 16.63
N LEU A 141 -0.46 16.17 15.32
CA LEU A 141 -1.02 17.07 14.31
C LEU A 141 -2.50 17.33 14.65
N ARG A 142 -2.90 18.58 14.68
CA ARG A 142 -4.23 19.00 15.14
C ARG A 142 -5.38 18.30 14.40
N ASP A 143 -5.32 18.25 13.07
CA ASP A 143 -6.33 17.62 12.23
C ASP A 143 -5.75 17.16 10.87
N ASN A 144 -6.45 16.26 10.20
CA ASN A 144 -6.08 15.83 8.87
C ASN A 144 -6.70 16.76 7.80
N PRO A 145 -5.91 17.53 7.05
CA PRO A 145 -6.42 18.48 6.06
C PRO A 145 -7.18 17.79 4.91
N CYS A 146 -6.92 16.50 4.65
CA CYS A 146 -7.64 15.73 3.63
C CYS A 146 -9.12 15.51 4.01
N ARG A 147 -9.46 15.48 5.31
CA ARG A 147 -10.86 15.36 5.75
C ARG A 147 -11.69 16.58 5.36
N LYS A 148 -11.12 17.78 5.56
CA LYS A 148 -11.77 19.05 5.16
C LYS A 148 -11.79 19.25 3.65
N ALA A 149 -10.73 18.84 2.95
CA ALA A 149 -10.67 18.92 1.49
C ALA A 149 -11.70 18.01 0.82
N GLY A 150 -12.10 16.93 1.48
CA GLY A 150 -12.92 15.89 0.90
C GLY A 150 -12.09 14.89 0.06
N SER A 151 -12.72 13.83 -0.38
CA SER A 151 -12.07 12.78 -1.17
C SER A 151 -12.36 12.97 -2.65
N ILE A 152 -11.43 12.50 -3.50
CA ILE A 152 -11.62 12.43 -4.96
C ILE A 152 -11.68 10.97 -5.42
N GLY A 153 -12.27 10.76 -6.60
CA GLY A 153 -12.42 9.45 -7.19
C GLY A 153 -13.52 8.58 -6.55
N LYS A 154 -13.70 7.39 -7.07
CA LYS A 154 -14.73 6.42 -6.65
C LYS A 154 -14.08 5.16 -6.06
N SER A 155 -14.72 4.55 -5.06
CA SER A 155 -14.19 3.33 -4.40
C SER A 155 -14.35 2.08 -5.27
N HIS A 156 -15.33 2.08 -6.18
CA HIS A 156 -15.63 0.93 -7.02
C HIS A 156 -15.45 1.31 -8.50
N ALA A 157 -14.85 0.39 -9.24
CA ALA A 157 -14.93 0.39 -10.70
C ALA A 157 -16.40 0.12 -11.11
N GLY A 158 -16.76 0.41 -12.36
CA GLY A 158 -18.04 0.01 -12.90
C GLY A 158 -18.29 -1.51 -12.81
N GLU A 159 -19.36 -1.97 -13.40
CA GLU A 159 -19.67 -3.40 -13.48
C GLU A 159 -18.50 -4.19 -14.07
N ARG A 160 -18.21 -5.33 -13.45
CA ARG A 160 -17.18 -6.23 -13.96
C ARG A 160 -17.77 -7.05 -15.08
N GLN A 161 -17.14 -7.01 -16.24
CA GLN A 161 -17.44 -7.93 -17.32
C GLN A 161 -16.88 -9.32 -16.98
N PHE A 162 -17.60 -10.34 -17.37
CA PHE A 162 -17.19 -11.74 -17.27
C PHE A 162 -17.51 -12.44 -18.59
N TRP A 163 -16.71 -13.44 -18.92
CA TRP A 163 -16.94 -14.23 -20.11
C TRP A 163 -18.02 -15.29 -19.88
N THR A 164 -18.93 -15.38 -20.83
CA THR A 164 -19.86 -16.51 -20.92
C THR A 164 -19.06 -17.78 -21.24
N LYS A 165 -19.68 -18.94 -21.01
CA LYS A 165 -19.06 -20.22 -21.36
C LYS A 165 -18.74 -20.32 -22.86
N GLN A 166 -19.54 -19.71 -23.73
CA GLN A 166 -19.34 -19.72 -25.17
C GLN A 166 -18.15 -18.86 -25.58
N GLU A 167 -18.04 -17.65 -25.06
CA GLU A 167 -16.91 -16.75 -25.28
C GLU A 167 -15.61 -17.34 -24.77
N PHE A 168 -15.65 -17.96 -23.59
CA PHE A 168 -14.46 -18.64 -23.04
C PHE A 168 -13.99 -19.81 -23.92
N LYS A 169 -14.92 -20.60 -24.48
CA LYS A 169 -14.56 -21.67 -25.43
C LYS A 169 -13.91 -21.12 -26.70
N GLN A 170 -14.42 -20.01 -27.24
CA GLN A 170 -13.82 -19.35 -28.41
C GLN A 170 -12.39 -18.86 -28.09
N PHE A 171 -12.20 -18.27 -26.91
CA PHE A 171 -10.88 -17.87 -26.46
C PHE A 171 -9.90 -19.06 -26.33
N LEU A 172 -10.34 -20.21 -25.80
CA LEU A 172 -9.49 -21.37 -25.64
C LEU A 172 -8.88 -21.88 -26.96
N VAL A 173 -9.55 -21.68 -28.09
CA VAL A 173 -9.03 -22.02 -29.43
C VAL A 173 -7.81 -21.14 -29.76
N THR A 174 -7.79 -19.89 -29.33
CA THR A 174 -6.67 -18.96 -29.60
C THR A 174 -5.38 -19.31 -28.85
N VAL A 175 -5.46 -20.14 -27.81
CA VAL A 175 -4.32 -20.56 -26.97
C VAL A 175 -4.09 -22.08 -27.06
N GLU A 176 -4.63 -22.76 -28.05
CA GLU A 176 -4.52 -24.21 -28.24
C GLU A 176 -3.06 -24.63 -28.53
N ASP A 177 -2.30 -23.74 -29.18
CA ASP A 177 -0.87 -23.90 -29.46
C ASP A 177 0.02 -23.77 -28.21
N LYS A 178 -0.56 -23.42 -27.03
CA LYS A 178 0.14 -23.19 -25.77
C LYS A 178 -0.48 -23.99 -24.62
N PRO A 179 -0.17 -25.27 -24.47
CA PRO A 179 -0.77 -26.16 -23.48
C PRO A 179 -0.72 -25.61 -22.04
N GLU A 180 0.38 -24.96 -21.66
CA GLU A 180 0.54 -24.36 -20.34
C GLU A 180 -0.45 -23.21 -20.08
N ALA A 181 -0.60 -22.29 -21.06
CA ALA A 181 -1.54 -21.19 -20.97
C ALA A 181 -2.99 -21.69 -20.97
N ARG A 182 -3.30 -22.63 -21.87
CA ARG A 182 -4.63 -23.24 -21.99
C ARG A 182 -5.05 -23.89 -20.67
N MET A 183 -4.19 -24.71 -20.06
CA MET A 183 -4.48 -25.35 -18.77
C MET A 183 -4.63 -24.30 -17.66
N ALA A 184 -3.79 -23.29 -17.63
CA ALA A 184 -3.90 -22.21 -16.65
C ALA A 184 -5.24 -21.45 -16.77
N PHE A 185 -5.69 -21.12 -17.97
CA PHE A 185 -6.98 -20.47 -18.18
C PHE A 185 -8.16 -21.37 -17.83
N LEU A 186 -8.10 -22.66 -18.14
CA LEU A 186 -9.12 -23.63 -17.73
C LEU A 186 -9.27 -23.65 -16.19
N LEU A 187 -8.15 -23.76 -15.47
CA LEU A 187 -8.18 -23.74 -14.02
C LEU A 187 -8.74 -22.43 -13.46
N LEU A 188 -8.31 -21.27 -13.99
CA LEU A 188 -8.82 -19.97 -13.56
C LEU A 188 -10.34 -19.86 -13.76
N TYR A 189 -10.83 -20.25 -14.92
CA TYR A 189 -12.24 -20.14 -15.27
C TYR A 189 -13.14 -21.04 -14.41
N TRP A 190 -12.77 -22.31 -14.28
CA TRP A 190 -13.62 -23.29 -13.59
C TRP A 190 -13.52 -23.29 -12.07
N THR A 191 -12.42 -22.80 -11.51
CA THR A 191 -12.22 -22.78 -10.06
C THR A 191 -12.40 -21.42 -9.43
N GLY A 192 -12.35 -20.35 -10.21
CA GLY A 192 -12.37 -18.98 -9.71
C GLY A 192 -11.19 -18.63 -8.80
N MET A 193 -10.08 -19.38 -8.88
CA MET A 193 -8.88 -19.04 -8.13
C MET A 193 -8.22 -17.79 -8.67
N ARG A 194 -7.48 -17.09 -7.81
CA ARG A 194 -6.71 -15.91 -8.24
C ARG A 194 -5.46 -16.35 -9.01
N ILE A 195 -5.00 -15.52 -9.96
CA ILE A 195 -3.81 -15.82 -10.75
C ILE A 195 -2.57 -16.12 -9.89
N GLY A 196 -2.38 -15.42 -8.77
CA GLY A 196 -1.28 -15.73 -7.86
C GLY A 196 -1.43 -17.07 -7.12
N GLU A 197 -2.67 -17.52 -6.89
CA GLU A 197 -2.96 -18.85 -6.33
C GLU A 197 -2.67 -19.94 -7.35
N LEU A 198 -3.09 -19.75 -8.61
CA LEU A 198 -2.75 -20.63 -9.73
C LEU A 198 -1.24 -20.80 -9.89
N LEU A 199 -0.51 -19.69 -9.99
CA LEU A 199 0.94 -19.70 -10.19
C LEU A 199 1.73 -20.28 -9.02
N ALA A 200 1.10 -20.46 -7.85
CA ALA A 200 1.68 -21.13 -6.70
C ALA A 200 1.37 -22.63 -6.62
N LEU A 201 0.51 -23.17 -7.50
CA LEU A 201 0.12 -24.58 -7.45
C LEU A 201 1.31 -25.52 -7.66
N THR A 202 1.32 -26.58 -6.85
CA THR A 202 2.26 -27.70 -6.92
C THR A 202 1.49 -29.00 -7.06
N TYR A 203 2.14 -30.11 -7.39
CA TYR A 203 1.50 -31.43 -7.43
C TYR A 203 0.84 -31.79 -6.09
N ASN A 204 1.47 -31.43 -4.97
CA ASN A 204 0.95 -31.70 -3.62
C ASN A 204 -0.37 -30.98 -3.29
N ASP A 205 -0.77 -30.00 -4.09
CA ASP A 205 -2.03 -29.28 -3.88
C ASP A 205 -3.21 -29.94 -4.60
N ILE A 206 -2.97 -30.97 -5.44
CA ILE A 206 -3.96 -31.59 -6.34
C ILE A 206 -4.23 -33.01 -5.92
N ASP A 207 -5.51 -33.34 -5.70
CA ASP A 207 -6.01 -34.70 -5.49
C ASP A 207 -6.96 -35.05 -6.65
N LEU A 208 -6.43 -35.76 -7.65
CA LEU A 208 -7.18 -36.12 -8.86
C LEU A 208 -8.26 -37.18 -8.57
N GLU A 209 -8.07 -38.04 -7.57
CA GLU A 209 -9.05 -39.06 -7.17
C GLU A 209 -10.27 -38.40 -6.54
N LYS A 210 -10.06 -37.45 -5.62
CA LYS A 210 -11.12 -36.67 -5.02
C LYS A 210 -11.57 -35.50 -5.91
N ARG A 211 -10.87 -35.24 -6.99
CA ARG A 211 -11.09 -34.10 -7.90
C ARG A 211 -11.11 -32.77 -7.13
N THR A 212 -10.10 -32.56 -6.32
CA THR A 212 -9.97 -31.34 -5.50
C THR A 212 -8.63 -30.68 -5.65
N ILE A 213 -8.60 -29.35 -5.49
CA ILE A 213 -7.41 -28.53 -5.46
C ILE A 213 -7.39 -27.74 -4.15
N SER A 214 -6.29 -27.87 -3.40
CA SER A 214 -6.05 -27.12 -2.16
C SER A 214 -5.41 -25.78 -2.47
N ILE A 215 -6.11 -24.68 -2.15
CA ILE A 215 -5.62 -23.31 -2.34
C ILE A 215 -5.13 -22.80 -0.97
N ASN A 216 -3.81 -22.83 -0.77
CA ASN A 216 -3.19 -22.54 0.52
C ASN A 216 -2.01 -21.54 0.45
N LYS A 217 -1.62 -21.11 -0.74
CA LYS A 217 -0.48 -20.22 -1.00
C LYS A 217 -0.73 -19.34 -2.23
N SER A 218 0.07 -18.31 -2.40
CA SER A 218 0.01 -17.40 -3.54
C SER A 218 1.42 -16.97 -3.95
N TYR A 219 1.68 -17.00 -5.24
CA TYR A 219 2.91 -16.57 -5.86
C TYR A 219 2.83 -15.11 -6.31
N GLN A 220 3.93 -14.40 -6.17
CA GLN A 220 4.17 -13.09 -6.77
C GLN A 220 5.67 -12.95 -7.12
N ARG A 221 5.97 -12.16 -8.13
CA ARG A 221 7.35 -11.80 -8.47
C ARG A 221 7.59 -10.33 -8.11
N LEU A 222 8.57 -10.08 -7.24
CA LEU A 222 8.93 -8.74 -6.79
C LEU A 222 10.42 -8.53 -7.04
N ASP A 223 10.77 -7.50 -7.79
CA ASP A 223 12.15 -7.11 -8.10
C ASP A 223 13.00 -8.30 -8.62
N GLY A 224 12.40 -9.09 -9.53
CA GLY A 224 13.05 -10.26 -10.11
C GLY A 224 13.04 -11.52 -9.23
N ARG A 225 12.61 -11.42 -7.96
CA ARG A 225 12.56 -12.54 -7.00
C ARG A 225 11.18 -13.18 -6.98
N ASP A 226 11.16 -14.49 -6.99
CA ASP A 226 9.95 -15.29 -6.83
C ASP A 226 9.61 -15.44 -5.33
N ILE A 227 8.42 -15.04 -4.96
CA ILE A 227 7.98 -15.04 -3.55
C ILE A 227 6.67 -15.80 -3.45
N ILE A 228 6.66 -16.85 -2.61
CA ILE A 228 5.45 -17.60 -2.25
C ILE A 228 5.05 -17.19 -0.84
N THR A 229 3.81 -16.73 -0.68
CA THR A 229 3.27 -16.29 0.60
C THR A 229 2.01 -17.05 0.97
N PRO A 230 1.72 -17.23 2.28
CA PRO A 230 0.42 -17.71 2.69
C PRO A 230 -0.69 -16.70 2.32
N PRO A 231 -1.94 -17.11 2.21
CA PRO A 231 -3.07 -16.23 1.95
C PRO A 231 -3.17 -15.10 2.97
N LYS A 232 -3.83 -13.98 2.57
CA LYS A 232 -3.99 -12.80 3.44
C LYS A 232 -4.78 -13.09 4.72
N THR A 233 -5.73 -14.01 4.64
CA THR A 233 -6.59 -14.38 5.77
C THR A 233 -6.72 -15.89 5.85
N PRO A 234 -6.94 -16.47 7.04
CA PRO A 234 -7.20 -17.91 7.19
C PRO A 234 -8.37 -18.41 6.33
N LYS A 235 -9.43 -17.60 6.18
CA LYS A 235 -10.60 -17.90 5.33
C LYS A 235 -10.27 -18.02 3.83
N SER A 236 -9.14 -17.53 3.39
CA SER A 236 -8.70 -17.65 1.99
C SER A 236 -8.10 -19.02 1.68
N LYS A 237 -7.73 -19.80 2.70
CA LYS A 237 -7.41 -21.22 2.50
C LYS A 237 -8.70 -21.97 2.23
N ARG A 238 -8.75 -22.67 1.10
CA ARG A 238 -9.95 -23.41 0.68
C ARG A 238 -9.58 -24.59 -0.20
N ILE A 239 -10.48 -25.56 -0.24
CA ILE A 239 -10.44 -26.66 -1.20
C ILE A 239 -11.52 -26.37 -2.24
N VAL A 240 -11.18 -26.51 -3.50
CA VAL A 240 -12.09 -26.35 -4.63
C VAL A 240 -12.25 -27.68 -5.34
N THR A 241 -13.49 -28.08 -5.59
CA THR A 241 -13.82 -29.26 -6.40
C THR A 241 -13.78 -28.89 -7.88
N ILE A 242 -13.18 -29.74 -8.70
CA ILE A 242 -13.10 -29.58 -10.16
C ILE A 242 -14.01 -30.57 -10.88
N PRO A 243 -14.60 -30.17 -12.03
CA PRO A 243 -15.43 -31.10 -12.82
C PRO A 243 -14.61 -32.29 -13.37
N PRO A 244 -15.22 -33.43 -13.65
CA PRO A 244 -14.53 -34.63 -14.15
C PRO A 244 -13.66 -34.38 -15.39
N PHE A 245 -14.17 -33.68 -16.38
CA PHE A 245 -13.43 -33.39 -17.61
C PHE A 245 -12.14 -32.58 -17.33
N LEU A 246 -12.20 -31.63 -16.38
CA LEU A 246 -11.05 -30.81 -16.01
C LEU A 246 -10.00 -31.64 -15.25
N ALA A 247 -10.45 -32.61 -14.46
CA ALA A 247 -9.53 -33.54 -13.79
C ALA A 247 -8.78 -34.42 -14.81
N GLU A 248 -9.45 -34.87 -15.89
CA GLU A 248 -8.81 -35.63 -16.98
C GLU A 248 -7.82 -34.75 -17.75
N GLU A 249 -8.20 -33.56 -18.19
CA GLU A 249 -7.27 -32.63 -18.87
C GLU A 249 -6.08 -32.27 -17.98
N LEU A 250 -6.30 -32.11 -16.67
CA LEU A 250 -5.22 -31.83 -15.74
C LEU A 250 -4.30 -33.03 -15.55
N ARG A 251 -4.84 -34.28 -15.52
CA ARG A 251 -4.05 -35.52 -15.47
C ARG A 251 -3.17 -35.64 -16.69
N GLU A 252 -3.72 -35.42 -17.87
CA GLU A 252 -2.98 -35.44 -19.14
C GLU A 252 -1.88 -34.38 -19.14
N TYR A 253 -2.21 -33.13 -18.79
CA TYR A 253 -1.22 -32.07 -18.69
C TYR A 253 -0.09 -32.42 -17.72
N MET A 254 -0.41 -32.93 -16.54
CA MET A 254 0.58 -33.32 -15.53
C MET A 254 1.49 -34.44 -16.01
N SER A 255 0.98 -35.36 -16.83
CA SER A 255 1.79 -36.46 -17.41
C SER A 255 2.85 -35.99 -18.41
N HIS A 256 2.64 -34.81 -19.01
CA HIS A 256 3.62 -34.19 -19.94
C HIS A 256 4.64 -33.28 -19.24
N LEU A 257 4.51 -33.05 -17.93
CA LEU A 257 5.45 -32.23 -17.16
C LEU A 257 6.63 -33.10 -16.68
N TYR A 258 7.78 -32.95 -17.31
CA TYR A 258 9.00 -33.70 -16.95
C TYR A 258 9.88 -32.86 -15.98
N GLY A 259 10.51 -33.55 -15.01
CA GLY A 259 11.53 -32.96 -14.15
C GLY A 259 11.01 -31.88 -13.18
N ILE A 260 9.72 -31.90 -12.83
CA ILE A 260 9.13 -31.06 -11.81
C ILE A 260 8.95 -31.87 -10.53
N MET A 261 9.55 -31.43 -9.42
CA MET A 261 9.36 -32.06 -8.13
C MET A 261 7.96 -31.76 -7.57
N ALA A 262 7.47 -32.63 -6.68
CA ALA A 262 6.10 -32.55 -6.16
C ALA A 262 5.79 -31.24 -5.41
N ASP A 263 6.78 -30.56 -4.88
CA ASP A 263 6.72 -29.28 -4.18
C ASP A 263 7.06 -28.07 -5.04
N GLU A 264 7.52 -28.28 -6.30
CA GLU A 264 7.77 -27.20 -7.24
C GLU A 264 6.49 -26.71 -7.92
N ARG A 265 6.52 -25.44 -8.36
CA ARG A 265 5.41 -24.83 -9.08
C ARG A 265 5.18 -25.50 -10.43
N MET A 266 3.94 -25.92 -10.69
CA MET A 266 3.54 -26.51 -11.98
C MET A 266 3.66 -25.49 -13.12
N PHE A 267 3.29 -24.24 -12.85
CA PHE A 267 3.34 -23.14 -13.82
C PHE A 267 4.57 -22.28 -13.56
N ARG A 268 5.64 -22.49 -14.36
CA ARG A 268 6.93 -21.80 -14.17
C ARG A 268 6.97 -20.39 -14.77
N PHE A 269 5.93 -19.96 -15.46
CA PHE A 269 5.78 -18.60 -15.98
C PHE A 269 5.27 -17.60 -14.94
N THR A 270 5.20 -16.33 -15.34
CA THR A 270 4.75 -15.22 -14.48
C THR A 270 3.37 -14.71 -14.88
N LYS A 271 2.80 -13.82 -14.06
CA LYS A 271 1.54 -13.16 -14.36
C LYS A 271 1.56 -12.42 -15.70
N SER A 272 2.69 -11.76 -16.05
CA SER A 272 2.83 -11.03 -17.31
C SER A 272 2.69 -11.93 -18.55
N TYR A 273 3.13 -13.19 -18.46
CA TYR A 273 2.90 -14.15 -19.53
C TYR A 273 1.40 -14.36 -19.78
N MET A 274 0.62 -14.59 -18.73
CA MET A 274 -0.85 -14.75 -18.84
C MET A 274 -1.53 -13.50 -19.37
N GLU A 275 -1.06 -12.31 -18.97
CA GLU A 275 -1.58 -11.03 -19.46
C GLU A 275 -1.31 -10.84 -20.96
N HIS A 276 -0.17 -11.30 -21.47
CA HIS A 276 0.11 -11.27 -22.90
C HIS A 276 -0.77 -12.24 -23.68
N GLU A 277 -0.95 -13.48 -23.18
CA GLU A 277 -1.77 -14.47 -23.87
C GLU A 277 -3.27 -14.12 -23.91
N ILE A 278 -3.78 -13.33 -22.96
CA ILE A 278 -5.18 -12.87 -22.97
C ILE A 278 -5.43 -11.71 -23.96
N ILE A 279 -4.38 -10.99 -24.37
CA ILE A 279 -4.46 -9.85 -25.30
C ILE A 279 -4.19 -10.31 -26.75
N ARG A 280 -3.55 -11.45 -26.92
CA ARG A 280 -3.25 -12.04 -28.22
C ARG A 280 -4.52 -12.41 -29.00
#